data_f33e5b99a0b39516cbd1dedce17dcb9f
#
_entry.id   f33e5b99a0b39516cbd1dedce17dcb9f
#
_cell.length_a   1.000
_cell.length_b   1.000
_cell.length_c   1.000
_cell.angle_alpha   90.00
_cell.angle_beta   90.00
_cell.angle_gamma   90.00
#
_symmetry.space_group_name_H-M   'P 1'
#
loop_
_entity.id
_entity.type
_entity.pdbx_description
1 polymer ?
#
loop_
_entity_poly.entity_id
_entity_poly.type
_entity_poly.pdbx_seq_one_letter_code
_entity_poly.pdbx_strand_id
1 'polypeptide(L)'
;MGNRIRELRQEKKITQLQLSIELGVTQETISAYEHNKHLPSVSALLTMCEIFGASMDYIMGISNVRHVAMETDGTLEDLNQQTILMNYFRRLGSKNKAMLIAYAQGLMDSQKG
;
A
#
# COMPACT_ATOMS: atom_id res chain seq x y z
N MET A 1 14.29 -14.68 -5.26
CA MET A 1 13.39 -14.61 -4.12
C MET A 1 11.95 -14.70 -4.56
N GLY A 2 11.16 -15.51 -3.88
CA GLY A 2 9.74 -15.64 -4.19
C GLY A 2 8.92 -14.49 -3.64
N ASN A 3 7.76 -14.26 -4.23
CA ASN A 3 6.80 -13.33 -3.67
C ASN A 3 6.05 -13.96 -2.48
N ARG A 4 5.24 -13.17 -1.80
CA ARG A 4 4.49 -13.60 -0.62
C ARG A 4 3.00 -13.80 -0.88
N ILE A 5 2.60 -13.89 -2.15
CA ILE A 5 1.17 -13.97 -2.52
C ILE A 5 0.50 -15.18 -1.86
N ARG A 6 1.11 -16.35 -2.00
CA ARG A 6 0.57 -17.59 -1.41
C ARG A 6 0.48 -17.50 0.12
N GLU A 7 1.56 -17.02 0.75
CA GLU A 7 1.63 -16.87 2.20
C GLU A 7 0.53 -15.95 2.72
N LEU A 8 0.37 -14.78 2.09
CA LEU A 8 -0.64 -13.80 2.49
C LEU A 8 -2.05 -14.31 2.21
N ARG A 9 -2.23 -15.02 1.11
CA ARG A 9 -3.51 -15.64 0.78
C ARG A 9 -3.90 -16.65 1.87
N GLN A 10 -2.96 -17.51 2.25
CA GLN A 10 -3.19 -18.50 3.30
C GLN A 10 -3.44 -17.86 4.66
N GLU A 11 -2.76 -16.77 4.95
CA GLU A 11 -2.99 -15.99 6.17
C GLU A 11 -4.43 -15.49 6.25
N LYS A 12 -5.00 -15.07 5.14
CA LYS A 12 -6.38 -14.62 5.06
C LYS A 12 -7.39 -15.76 4.89
N LYS A 13 -6.89 -17.00 4.79
CA LYS A 13 -7.72 -18.20 4.64
C LYS A 13 -8.61 -18.19 3.40
N ILE A 14 -8.09 -17.65 2.30
CA ILE A 14 -8.79 -17.65 1.02
C ILE A 14 -8.11 -18.59 0.04
N THR A 15 -8.91 -19.15 -0.87
CA THR A 15 -8.40 -20.08 -1.88
C THR A 15 -7.87 -19.31 -3.10
N GLN A 16 -7.11 -19.99 -3.96
CA GLN A 16 -6.70 -19.41 -5.23
C GLN A 16 -7.90 -18.96 -6.06
N LEU A 17 -8.97 -19.76 -6.05
CA LEU A 17 -10.19 -19.43 -6.78
C LEU A 17 -10.84 -18.16 -6.24
N GLN A 18 -10.93 -18.03 -4.92
CA GLN A 18 -11.49 -16.83 -4.30
C GLN A 18 -10.68 -15.59 -4.66
N LEU A 19 -9.35 -15.68 -4.59
CA LEU A 19 -8.49 -14.58 -4.97
C LEU A 19 -8.64 -14.23 -6.45
N SER A 20 -8.76 -15.24 -7.31
CA SER A 20 -8.94 -15.02 -8.74
C SER A 20 -10.21 -14.22 -9.04
N ILE A 21 -11.29 -14.51 -8.32
CA ILE A 21 -12.55 -13.78 -8.47
C ILE A 21 -12.36 -12.31 -8.06
N GLU A 22 -11.68 -12.08 -6.94
CA GLU A 22 -11.44 -10.72 -6.46
C GLU A 22 -10.56 -9.90 -7.42
N LEU A 23 -9.60 -10.55 -8.07
CA LEU A 23 -8.70 -9.87 -9.00
C LEU A 23 -9.22 -9.84 -10.44
N GLY A 24 -10.31 -10.56 -10.73
CA GLY A 24 -10.85 -10.65 -12.09
C GLY A 24 -9.95 -11.40 -13.05
N VAL A 25 -9.23 -12.41 -12.56
CA VAL A 25 -8.34 -13.26 -13.35
C VAL A 25 -8.71 -14.72 -13.15
N THR A 26 -8.06 -15.62 -13.89
CA THR A 26 -8.30 -17.05 -13.73
C THR A 26 -7.51 -17.62 -12.56
N GLN A 27 -7.93 -18.78 -12.06
CA GLN A 27 -7.19 -19.50 -11.02
C GLN A 27 -5.78 -19.85 -11.48
N GLU A 28 -5.61 -20.23 -12.73
CA GLU A 28 -4.31 -20.54 -13.33
C GLU A 28 -3.40 -19.32 -13.29
N THR A 29 -3.94 -18.13 -13.47
CA THR A 29 -3.18 -16.88 -13.36
C THR A 29 -2.68 -16.68 -11.95
N ILE A 30 -3.52 -16.92 -10.94
CA ILE A 30 -3.08 -16.82 -9.52
C ILE A 30 -1.96 -17.82 -9.26
N SER A 31 -2.12 -19.06 -9.73
CA SER A 31 -1.07 -20.08 -9.58
C SER A 31 0.24 -19.63 -10.22
N ALA A 32 0.17 -19.04 -11.41
CA ALA A 32 1.33 -18.53 -12.12
C ALA A 32 2.01 -17.39 -11.33
N TYR A 33 1.24 -16.50 -10.71
CA TYR A 33 1.77 -15.45 -9.84
C TYR A 33 2.50 -16.05 -8.63
N GLU A 34 1.89 -17.02 -7.97
CA GLU A 34 2.47 -17.64 -6.77
C GLU A 34 3.77 -18.38 -7.07
N HIS A 35 3.89 -18.93 -8.28
CA HIS A 35 5.09 -19.67 -8.71
C HIS A 35 6.10 -18.79 -9.50
N ASN A 36 5.90 -17.50 -9.53
CA ASN A 36 6.77 -16.54 -10.23
C ASN A 36 6.88 -16.80 -11.74
N LYS A 37 5.87 -17.42 -12.33
CA LYS A 37 5.83 -17.65 -13.78
C LYS A 37 5.41 -16.41 -14.55
N HIS A 38 4.59 -15.57 -13.93
CA HIS A 38 4.12 -14.31 -14.46
C HIS A 38 4.13 -13.25 -13.37
N LEU A 39 4.45 -12.02 -13.73
CA LEU A 39 4.36 -10.90 -12.80
C LEU A 39 2.93 -10.37 -12.80
N PRO A 40 2.37 -10.08 -11.61
CA PRO A 40 1.06 -9.43 -11.54
C PRO A 40 1.08 -8.06 -12.20
N SER A 41 -0.06 -7.67 -12.79
CA SER A 41 -0.23 -6.30 -13.27
C SER A 41 -0.28 -5.33 -12.08
N VAL A 42 -0.07 -4.04 -12.35
CA VAL A 42 -0.18 -3.01 -11.31
C VAL A 42 -1.60 -3.03 -10.72
N SER A 43 -2.61 -3.19 -11.56
CA SER A 43 -4.00 -3.28 -11.11
C SER A 43 -4.21 -4.45 -10.14
N ALA A 44 -3.68 -5.63 -10.48
CA ALA A 44 -3.76 -6.81 -9.61
C ALA A 44 -3.03 -6.58 -8.29
N LEU A 45 -1.84 -5.97 -8.34
CA LEU A 45 -1.07 -5.66 -7.14
C LEU A 45 -1.79 -4.68 -6.22
N LEU A 46 -2.40 -3.64 -6.78
CA LEU A 46 -3.16 -2.67 -5.99
C LEU A 46 -4.32 -3.34 -5.27
N THR A 47 -5.04 -4.22 -5.95
CA THR A 47 -6.13 -4.97 -5.32
C THR A 47 -5.60 -5.90 -4.24
N MET A 48 -4.48 -6.58 -4.48
CA MET A 48 -3.87 -7.43 -3.47
C MET A 48 -3.40 -6.65 -2.25
N CYS A 49 -2.90 -5.42 -2.44
CA CYS A 49 -2.53 -4.56 -1.31
C CYS A 49 -3.73 -4.29 -0.40
N GLU A 50 -4.89 -4.05 -0.98
CA GLU A 50 -6.12 -3.83 -0.21
C GLU A 50 -6.56 -5.10 0.51
N ILE A 51 -6.55 -6.22 -0.18
CA ILE A 51 -7.00 -7.51 0.39
C ILE A 51 -6.08 -7.96 1.52
N PHE A 52 -4.77 -7.87 1.31
CA PHE A 52 -3.78 -8.40 2.24
C PHE A 52 -3.34 -7.39 3.30
N GLY A 53 -3.67 -6.12 3.13
CA GLY A 53 -3.19 -5.07 4.03
C GLY A 53 -1.66 -5.02 4.05
N ALA A 54 -1.04 -5.00 2.87
CA ALA A 54 0.41 -5.04 2.73
C ALA A 54 0.83 -4.16 1.55
N SER A 55 2.08 -3.70 1.58
CA SER A 55 2.63 -2.90 0.48
C SER A 55 2.95 -3.79 -0.73
N MET A 56 3.02 -3.19 -1.91
CA MET A 56 3.40 -3.89 -3.14
C MET A 56 4.78 -4.54 -2.99
N ASP A 57 5.72 -3.81 -2.41
CA ASP A 57 7.09 -4.29 -2.23
C ASP A 57 7.13 -5.51 -1.32
N TYR A 58 6.34 -5.51 -0.25
CA TYR A 58 6.23 -6.65 0.65
C TYR A 58 5.64 -7.86 -0.06
N ILE A 59 4.54 -7.65 -0.82
CA ILE A 59 3.86 -8.72 -1.56
C ILE A 59 4.84 -9.36 -2.56
N MET A 60 5.64 -8.55 -3.25
CA MET A 60 6.58 -9.02 -4.27
C MET A 60 7.91 -9.53 -3.68
N GLY A 61 8.08 -9.49 -2.37
CA GLY A 61 9.27 -10.00 -1.73
C GLY A 61 10.48 -9.08 -1.81
N ILE A 62 10.29 -7.84 -2.21
CA ILE A 62 11.37 -6.84 -2.35
C ILE A 62 11.71 -6.22 -1.00
N SER A 63 10.74 -6.11 -0.10
CA SER A 63 10.89 -5.49 1.21
C SER A 63 10.36 -6.40 2.29
N ASN A 64 10.93 -6.30 3.50
CA ASN A 64 10.42 -6.97 4.69
C ASN A 64 9.46 -6.09 5.48
N VAL A 65 9.20 -4.88 5.00
CA VAL A 65 8.27 -3.96 5.64
C VAL A 65 6.88 -4.17 5.05
N ARG A 66 5.99 -4.76 5.83
CA ARG A 66 4.63 -5.10 5.39
C ARG A 66 3.84 -3.85 4.98
N HIS A 67 3.95 -2.79 5.76
CA HIS A 67 3.28 -1.52 5.49
C HIS A 67 4.31 -0.45 5.21
N VAL A 68 4.05 0.38 4.19
CA VAL A 68 4.87 1.56 3.97
C VAL A 68 4.62 2.52 5.13
N ALA A 69 5.65 2.68 5.96
CA ALA A 69 5.85 3.72 6.96
C ALA A 69 4.62 4.53 7.39
N MET A 70 3.58 3.85 7.75
CA MET A 70 2.43 4.49 8.36
C MET A 70 2.51 4.22 9.86
N GLU A 71 3.43 4.88 10.50
CA GLU A 71 3.50 4.95 11.95
C GLU A 71 2.35 5.80 12.48
N THR A 72 1.21 5.67 11.86
CA THR A 72 0.00 6.28 12.39
C THR A 72 -0.74 5.19 13.14
N ASP A 73 -1.45 5.58 14.14
CA ASP A 73 -2.35 4.71 14.88
C ASP A 73 -3.49 4.18 14.00
N GLY A 74 -3.29 4.25 12.69
CA GLY A 74 -4.03 3.46 11.71
C GLY A 74 -5.52 3.68 11.63
N THR A 75 -6.01 4.87 11.94
CA THR A 75 -7.43 5.13 11.65
C THR A 75 -7.57 5.41 10.16
N LEU A 76 -8.65 4.94 9.57
CA LEU A 76 -8.98 5.20 8.17
C LEU A 76 -9.04 6.70 7.89
N GLU A 77 -9.46 7.48 8.87
CA GLU A 77 -9.53 8.92 8.80
C GLU A 77 -8.15 9.56 8.64
N ASP A 78 -7.15 9.08 9.42
CA ASP A 78 -5.78 9.57 9.31
C ASP A 78 -5.19 9.30 7.94
N LEU A 79 -5.46 8.11 7.39
CA LEU A 79 -5.01 7.75 6.05
C LEU A 79 -5.62 8.67 4.99
N ASN A 80 -6.91 8.96 5.11
CA ASN A 80 -7.59 9.88 4.20
C ASN A 80 -7.01 11.28 4.28
N GLN A 81 -6.74 11.76 5.48
CA GLN A 81 -6.15 13.09 5.68
C GLN A 81 -4.76 13.18 5.08
N GLN A 82 -3.94 12.15 5.25
CA GLN A 82 -2.61 12.07 4.63
C GLN A 82 -2.70 12.11 3.11
N THR A 83 -3.62 11.35 2.54
CA THR A 83 -3.82 11.30 1.09
C THR A 83 -4.23 12.67 0.54
N ILE A 84 -5.16 13.34 1.22
CA ILE A 84 -5.61 14.68 0.84
C ILE A 84 -4.44 15.66 0.91
N LEU A 85 -3.68 15.63 1.99
CA LEU A 85 -2.52 16.52 2.16
C LEU A 85 -1.47 16.30 1.06
N MET A 86 -1.18 15.04 0.75
CA MET A 86 -0.21 14.71 -0.30
C MET A 86 -0.68 15.19 -1.67
N ASN A 87 -1.97 15.08 -1.96
CA ASN A 87 -2.52 15.57 -3.22
C ASN A 87 -2.38 17.08 -3.34
N TYR A 88 -2.67 17.82 -2.28
CA TYR A 88 -2.46 19.27 -2.26
C TYR A 88 -0.98 19.61 -2.42
N PHE A 89 -0.13 18.93 -1.68
CA PHE A 89 1.31 19.16 -1.71
C PHE A 89 1.87 19.03 -3.13
N ARG A 90 1.47 17.99 -3.85
CA ARG A 90 1.94 17.75 -5.22
C ARG A 90 1.56 18.87 -6.19
N ARG A 91 0.44 19.53 -5.95
CA ARG A 91 -0.09 20.59 -6.84
C ARG A 91 0.48 21.96 -6.51
N LEU A 92 1.13 22.13 -5.38
CA LEU A 92 1.69 23.41 -4.97
C LEU A 92 3.00 23.68 -5.70
N GLY A 93 3.28 24.97 -5.97
CA GLY A 93 4.58 25.38 -6.45
C GLY A 93 5.63 25.30 -5.34
N SER A 94 6.90 25.40 -5.71
CA SER A 94 8.03 25.23 -4.76
C SER A 94 7.94 26.18 -3.57
N LYS A 95 7.57 27.43 -3.80
CA LYS A 95 7.43 28.42 -2.74
C LYS A 95 6.33 28.03 -1.75
N ASN A 96 5.19 27.59 -2.25
CA ASN A 96 4.06 27.21 -1.41
C ASN A 96 4.31 25.90 -0.68
N LYS A 97 5.05 24.97 -1.28
CA LYS A 97 5.50 23.75 -0.58
C LYS A 97 6.34 24.10 0.63
N ALA A 98 7.29 25.02 0.47
CA ALA A 98 8.15 25.47 1.57
C ALA A 98 7.33 26.14 2.67
N MET A 99 6.36 26.96 2.30
CA MET A 99 5.47 27.61 3.27
C MET A 99 4.63 26.59 4.04
N LEU A 100 4.11 25.58 3.36
CA LEU A 100 3.34 24.54 4.02
C LEU A 100 4.18 23.76 5.03
N ILE A 101 5.41 23.43 4.68
CA ILE A 101 6.34 22.74 5.57
C ILE A 101 6.64 23.61 6.80
N ALA A 102 6.91 24.89 6.59
CA ALA A 102 7.18 25.82 7.68
C ALA A 102 5.97 25.94 8.62
N TYR A 103 4.77 26.01 8.06
CA TYR A 103 3.53 26.07 8.84
C TYR A 103 3.37 24.81 9.68
N ALA A 104 3.61 23.63 9.07
CA ALA A 104 3.49 22.34 9.77
C ALA A 104 4.51 22.26 10.92
N GLN A 105 5.74 22.76 10.72
CA GLN A 105 6.76 22.82 11.77
C GLN A 105 6.31 23.71 12.93
N GLY A 106 5.70 24.85 12.61
CA GLY A 106 5.15 25.75 13.63
C GLY A 106 4.09 25.09 14.49
N LEU A 107 3.20 24.30 13.84
CA LEU A 107 2.18 23.54 14.56
C LEU A 107 2.80 22.48 15.47
N MET A 108 3.82 21.78 15.00
CA MET A 108 4.55 20.80 15.82
C MET A 108 5.20 21.45 17.05
N ASP A 109 5.85 22.59 16.87
CA ASP A 109 6.49 23.32 17.98
C ASP A 109 5.44 23.77 18.98
N SER A 110 4.28 24.19 18.52
CA SER A 110 3.16 24.59 19.38
C SER A 110 2.66 23.44 20.25
N GLN A 111 2.70 22.21 19.73
CA GLN A 111 2.27 21.04 20.49
C GLN A 111 3.23 20.62 21.60
N LYS A 112 4.48 21.05 21.49
CA LYS A 112 5.50 20.73 22.49
C LYS A 112 5.45 21.62 23.75
N GLY A 113 4.60 22.60 23.73
CA GLY A 113 4.47 23.58 24.82
C GLY A 113 3.96 23.05 26.15
#